data_d8b1d9900a54f77d086794adfc9dd913
#
_entry.id   d8b1d9900a54f77d086794adfc9dd913
#
_cell.length_a   1.000
_cell.length_b   1.000
_cell.length_c   1.000
_cell.angle_alpha   90.00
_cell.angle_beta   90.00
_cell.angle_gamma   90.00
#
_symmetry.space_group_name_H-M   'P 1'
#
loop_
_entity.id
_entity.type
_entity.pdbx_description
1 polymer ?
#
loop_
_entity_poly.entity_id
_entity_poly.type
_entity_poly.pdbx_seq_one_letter_code
_entity_poly.pdbx_strand_id
1 'polypeptide(L)'
;MEVEERRRADGEVVWVSVVGVDGCRSGWFWVCLIRSGVWKVGIERNFRQIWSQWHEADSILVDIPIGLPDSGVADRLCDREARNVLDRPRKSSVFPVPCRLSLDAATYQSACRINKRFTGRRLSKQSWNIAGKIREVDELLRSHARAKGVVREVHPEVLFWALNRGLSMQHNKRTEDGFRERLRLLELRYPGSLAIVTSTLDTFARKAVGRDDIMDALAAAVTGRLGRRSLQSLPEHPERDSTGLPMEILYYRCEPGSEQPACRA
;
A
#
# COMPACT_ATOMS: atom_id res chain seq x y z
N MET A 1 -3.44 17.43 -23.20
CA MET A 1 -3.79 16.42 -22.16
C MET A 1 -4.18 15.16 -22.93
N GLU A 2 -3.24 14.23 -23.08
CA GLU A 2 -3.56 12.95 -23.74
C GLU A 2 -4.52 12.19 -22.82
N VAL A 3 -5.69 11.89 -23.35
CA VAL A 3 -6.69 11.04 -22.71
C VAL A 3 -6.08 9.65 -22.63
N GLU A 4 -5.77 9.17 -21.43
CA GLU A 4 -5.14 7.86 -21.21
C GLU A 4 -6.18 6.75 -21.38
N GLU A 5 -6.53 6.50 -22.65
CA GLU A 5 -7.38 5.41 -23.06
C GLU A 5 -6.51 4.21 -23.45
N ARG A 6 -6.84 3.03 -22.91
CA ARG A 6 -6.43 1.75 -23.53
C ARG A 6 -7.61 1.24 -24.35
N ARG A 7 -7.36 0.81 -25.58
CA ARG A 7 -8.33 0.04 -26.35
C ARG A 7 -8.03 -1.45 -26.16
N ARG A 8 -9.02 -2.21 -25.77
CA ARG A 8 -8.96 -3.67 -25.86
C ARG A 8 -8.91 -4.11 -27.32
N ALA A 9 -8.51 -5.37 -27.56
CA ALA A 9 -8.49 -5.95 -28.90
C ALA A 9 -9.86 -5.95 -29.60
N ASP A 10 -10.96 -5.89 -28.82
CA ASP A 10 -12.35 -5.76 -29.27
C ASP A 10 -12.80 -4.32 -29.51
N GLY A 11 -11.91 -3.32 -29.33
CA GLY A 11 -12.21 -1.90 -29.53
C GLY A 11 -12.80 -1.18 -28.33
N GLU A 12 -13.06 -1.87 -27.23
CA GLU A 12 -13.59 -1.26 -25.99
C GLU A 12 -12.54 -0.32 -25.35
N VAL A 13 -12.97 0.90 -25.02
CA VAL A 13 -12.13 1.88 -24.32
C VAL A 13 -12.07 1.51 -22.83
N VAL A 14 -10.90 1.09 -22.38
CA VAL A 14 -10.62 0.83 -20.95
C VAL A 14 -9.82 1.98 -20.37
N TRP A 15 -10.38 2.60 -19.35
CA TRP A 15 -9.72 3.67 -18.63
C TRP A 15 -8.65 3.12 -17.69
N VAL A 16 -7.53 3.80 -17.67
CA VAL A 16 -6.48 3.53 -16.66
C VAL A 16 -7.05 3.69 -15.27
N SER A 17 -6.93 2.66 -14.48
CA SER A 17 -7.35 2.65 -13.09
C SER A 17 -6.22 2.19 -12.17
N VAL A 18 -6.05 2.93 -11.07
CA VAL A 18 -5.10 2.62 -10.01
C VAL A 18 -5.85 2.51 -8.70
N VAL A 19 -5.62 1.43 -7.98
CA VAL A 19 -6.29 1.16 -6.71
C VAL A 19 -5.27 1.20 -5.58
N GLY A 20 -5.51 2.06 -4.58
CA GLY A 20 -4.80 2.04 -3.31
C GLY A 20 -5.64 1.33 -2.26
N VAL A 21 -5.03 0.46 -1.47
CA VAL A 21 -5.73 -0.39 -0.50
C VAL A 21 -5.04 -0.37 0.85
N ASP A 22 -5.82 -0.25 1.91
CA ASP A 22 -5.36 -0.42 3.29
C ASP A 22 -6.29 -1.32 4.10
N GLY A 23 -5.73 -1.98 5.09
CA GLY A 23 -6.46 -2.84 6.00
C GLY A 23 -7.22 -2.05 7.06
N CYS A 24 -8.55 -2.10 7.08
CA CYS A 24 -9.40 -1.45 8.08
C CYS A 24 -10.10 -2.46 9.01
N ARG A 25 -10.88 -1.96 9.97
CA ARG A 25 -11.63 -2.83 10.92
C ARG A 25 -12.68 -3.71 10.24
N SER A 26 -13.32 -3.21 9.18
CA SER A 26 -14.37 -3.94 8.45
C SER A 26 -13.83 -4.85 7.35
N GLY A 27 -12.50 -4.90 7.18
CA GLY A 27 -11.83 -5.67 6.12
C GLY A 27 -10.77 -4.84 5.44
N TRP A 28 -11.00 -4.43 4.21
CA TRP A 28 -10.08 -3.68 3.36
C TRP A 28 -10.78 -2.45 2.81
N PHE A 29 -10.24 -1.27 3.09
CA PHE A 29 -10.67 -0.04 2.46
C PHE A 29 -9.86 0.21 1.19
N TRP A 30 -10.51 0.68 0.13
CA TRP A 30 -9.85 0.97 -1.13
C TRP A 30 -10.30 2.31 -1.73
N VAL A 31 -9.37 2.94 -2.43
CA VAL A 31 -9.58 4.13 -3.26
C VAL A 31 -9.15 3.78 -4.68
N CYS A 32 -10.02 3.92 -5.65
CA CYS A 32 -9.70 3.78 -7.06
C CYS A 32 -9.72 5.15 -7.75
N LEU A 33 -8.60 5.50 -8.37
CA LEU A 33 -8.47 6.66 -9.25
C LEU A 33 -8.52 6.19 -10.69
N ILE A 34 -9.57 6.59 -11.44
CA ILE A 34 -9.80 6.12 -12.80
C ILE A 34 -9.20 7.12 -13.80
N ARG A 35 -9.53 8.40 -13.69
CA ARG A 35 -9.02 9.52 -14.49
C ARG A 35 -9.12 10.80 -13.67
N SER A 36 -8.64 11.92 -14.20
CA SER A 36 -8.76 13.20 -13.47
C SER A 36 -10.22 13.47 -13.07
N GLY A 37 -10.44 13.69 -11.78
CA GLY A 37 -11.77 13.96 -11.20
C GLY A 37 -12.72 12.75 -11.10
N VAL A 38 -12.35 11.55 -11.59
CA VAL A 38 -13.19 10.35 -11.48
C VAL A 38 -12.54 9.35 -10.53
N TRP A 39 -13.21 9.07 -9.43
CA TRP A 39 -12.75 8.18 -8.39
C TRP A 39 -13.90 7.35 -7.81
N LYS A 40 -13.54 6.26 -7.16
CA LYS A 40 -14.45 5.40 -6.37
C LYS A 40 -13.77 5.01 -5.07
N VAL A 41 -14.57 4.77 -4.03
CA VAL A 41 -14.11 4.26 -2.74
C VAL A 41 -15.03 3.15 -2.26
N GLY A 42 -14.51 2.25 -1.44
CA GLY A 42 -15.33 1.18 -0.89
C GLY A 42 -14.62 0.38 0.19
N ILE A 43 -15.36 -0.54 0.81
CA ILE A 43 -14.86 -1.48 1.80
C ILE A 43 -15.26 -2.88 1.38
N GLU A 44 -14.27 -3.79 1.36
CA GLU A 44 -14.47 -5.21 1.12
C GLU A 44 -14.07 -6.05 2.33
N ARG A 45 -14.79 -7.15 2.57
CA ARG A 45 -14.54 -8.00 3.74
C ARG A 45 -13.23 -8.77 3.66
N ASN A 46 -12.79 -9.10 2.44
CA ASN A 46 -11.57 -9.86 2.19
C ASN A 46 -10.89 -9.39 0.89
N PHE A 47 -9.60 -9.66 0.76
CA PHE A 47 -8.81 -9.19 -0.37
C PHE A 47 -9.20 -9.85 -1.70
N ARG A 48 -9.79 -11.05 -1.68
CA ARG A 48 -10.30 -11.72 -2.89
C ARG A 48 -11.43 -10.91 -3.55
N GLN A 49 -12.27 -10.20 -2.77
CA GLN A 49 -13.30 -9.31 -3.30
C GLN A 49 -12.68 -8.07 -3.98
N ILE A 50 -11.59 -7.51 -3.42
CA ILE A 50 -10.81 -6.46 -4.09
C ILE A 50 -10.31 -6.96 -5.45
N TRP A 51 -9.69 -8.14 -5.47
CA TRP A 51 -9.19 -8.74 -6.71
C TRP A 51 -10.31 -8.98 -7.73
N SER A 52 -11.43 -9.55 -7.31
CA SER A 52 -12.59 -9.81 -8.19
C SER A 52 -13.09 -8.55 -8.87
N GLN A 53 -13.11 -7.42 -8.16
CA GLN A 53 -13.58 -6.14 -8.66
C GLN A 53 -12.56 -5.41 -9.52
N TRP A 54 -11.27 -5.51 -9.18
CA TRP A 54 -10.21 -4.68 -9.74
C TRP A 54 -9.10 -5.46 -10.46
N HIS A 55 -9.31 -6.73 -10.81
CA HIS A 55 -8.29 -7.56 -11.47
C HIS A 55 -7.84 -7.01 -12.84
N GLU A 56 -8.59 -6.09 -13.44
CA GLU A 56 -8.24 -5.41 -14.69
C GLU A 56 -7.56 -4.05 -14.47
N ALA A 57 -7.44 -3.59 -13.22
CA ALA A 57 -6.72 -2.36 -12.91
C ALA A 57 -5.25 -2.43 -13.37
N ASP A 58 -4.67 -1.27 -13.69
CA ASP A 58 -3.24 -1.18 -14.06
C ASP A 58 -2.34 -1.52 -12.88
N SER A 59 -2.75 -1.15 -11.67
CA SER A 59 -2.08 -1.53 -10.43
C SER A 59 -3.03 -1.48 -9.23
N ILE A 60 -2.76 -2.36 -8.25
CA ILE A 60 -3.36 -2.38 -6.93
C ILE A 60 -2.20 -2.27 -5.94
N LEU A 61 -2.05 -1.10 -5.32
CA LEU A 61 -1.01 -0.83 -4.33
C LEU A 61 -1.59 -1.01 -2.93
N VAL A 62 -1.04 -1.94 -2.16
CA VAL A 62 -1.61 -2.34 -0.87
C VAL A 62 -0.61 -2.18 0.27
N ASP A 63 -1.06 -1.59 1.40
CA ASP A 63 -0.27 -1.52 2.64
C ASP A 63 -0.33 -2.88 3.37
N ILE A 64 0.40 -3.85 2.83
CA ILE A 64 0.58 -5.16 3.43
C ILE A 64 1.86 -5.81 2.90
N PRO A 65 2.65 -6.51 3.74
CA PRO A 65 3.84 -7.19 3.28
C PRO A 65 3.57 -8.26 2.21
N ILE A 66 4.31 -8.18 1.10
CA ILE A 66 4.31 -9.15 0.00
C ILE A 66 5.72 -9.72 -0.14
N GLY A 67 5.82 -11.04 -0.38
CA GLY A 67 7.11 -11.74 -0.29
C GLY A 67 7.56 -11.88 1.16
N LEU A 68 7.56 -13.11 1.65
CA LEU A 68 7.73 -13.41 3.07
C LEU A 68 9.01 -14.20 3.31
N PRO A 69 9.74 -13.92 4.42
CA PRO A 69 10.91 -14.70 4.76
C PRO A 69 10.51 -16.15 5.07
N ASP A 70 11.26 -17.11 4.53
CA ASP A 70 11.02 -18.54 4.75
C ASP A 70 11.91 -19.09 5.86
N SER A 71 13.23 -18.95 5.73
CA SER A 71 14.18 -19.40 6.76
C SER A 71 15.49 -18.61 6.68
N GLY A 72 16.15 -18.45 7.82
CA GLY A 72 17.48 -17.80 7.90
C GLY A 72 17.48 -16.29 7.71
N VAL A 73 16.39 -15.70 7.27
CA VAL A 73 16.26 -14.25 7.04
C VAL A 73 15.47 -13.63 8.17
N ALA A 74 16.15 -12.89 9.04
CA ALA A 74 15.49 -12.23 10.18
C ALA A 74 14.70 -10.98 9.79
N ASP A 75 14.97 -10.39 8.63
CA ASP A 75 14.39 -9.12 8.18
C ASP A 75 14.57 -8.96 6.66
N ARG A 76 13.52 -8.61 5.95
CA ARG A 76 13.59 -8.37 4.50
C ARG A 76 14.47 -7.16 4.20
N LEU A 77 15.19 -7.16 3.09
CA LEU A 77 16.01 -6.02 2.69
C LEU A 77 15.17 -4.76 2.49
N CYS A 78 13.98 -4.88 1.88
CA CYS A 78 13.03 -3.78 1.69
C CYS A 78 12.63 -3.10 3.02
N ASP A 79 12.38 -3.88 4.08
CA ASP A 79 12.03 -3.32 5.40
C ASP A 79 13.23 -2.58 6.02
N ARG A 80 14.45 -3.08 5.83
CA ARG A 80 15.68 -2.40 6.31
C ARG A 80 15.90 -1.08 5.58
N GLU A 81 15.76 -1.07 4.26
CA GLU A 81 15.91 0.14 3.46
C GLU A 81 14.80 1.15 3.73
N ALA A 82 13.55 0.71 3.88
CA ALA A 82 12.46 1.58 4.31
C ALA A 82 12.75 2.26 5.65
N ARG A 83 13.30 1.51 6.63
CA ARG A 83 13.74 2.12 7.89
C ARG A 83 14.91 3.08 7.72
N ASN A 84 15.80 2.88 6.75
CA ASN A 84 16.96 3.75 6.52
C ASN A 84 16.56 5.10 5.91
N VAL A 85 15.55 5.12 5.02
CA VAL A 85 15.09 6.37 4.40
C VAL A 85 14.18 7.20 5.32
N LEU A 86 13.56 6.56 6.34
CA LEU A 86 12.66 7.22 7.27
C LEU A 86 13.40 7.78 8.49
N ASP A 87 12.98 8.94 9.00
CA ASP A 87 13.49 9.53 10.23
C ASP A 87 12.85 8.93 11.48
N ARG A 88 13.49 9.10 12.63
CA ARG A 88 12.83 8.86 13.91
C ARG A 88 11.71 9.91 14.12
N PRO A 89 10.52 9.53 14.57
CA PRO A 89 10.06 8.24 15.04
C PRO A 89 9.42 7.33 13.96
N ARG A 90 9.45 7.71 12.67
CA ARG A 90 8.75 6.97 11.58
C ARG A 90 9.31 5.58 11.31
N LYS A 91 10.60 5.36 11.57
CA LYS A 91 11.25 4.03 11.44
C LYS A 91 10.50 2.92 12.17
N SER A 92 9.87 3.21 13.29
CA SER A 92 9.16 2.23 14.10
C SER A 92 7.85 1.72 13.47
N SER A 93 7.35 2.37 12.42
CA SER A 93 6.19 1.89 11.67
C SER A 93 6.52 0.67 10.81
N VAL A 94 7.78 0.53 10.39
CA VAL A 94 8.26 -0.62 9.60
C VAL A 94 8.70 -1.72 10.56
N PHE A 95 7.81 -2.63 10.86
CA PHE A 95 8.05 -3.75 11.79
C PHE A 95 8.48 -5.02 11.04
N PRO A 96 9.18 -5.96 11.73
CA PRO A 96 9.58 -7.23 11.12
C PRO A 96 8.39 -8.05 10.65
N VAL A 97 8.46 -8.53 9.42
CA VAL A 97 7.42 -9.32 8.78
C VAL A 97 7.47 -10.77 9.29
N PRO A 98 6.33 -11.44 9.50
CA PRO A 98 6.30 -12.85 9.89
C PRO A 98 6.83 -13.77 8.79
N CYS A 99 7.48 -14.88 9.15
CA CYS A 99 7.73 -15.94 8.18
C CYS A 99 6.40 -16.59 7.77
N ARG A 100 6.33 -17.09 6.53
CA ARG A 100 5.10 -17.66 5.95
C ARG A 100 4.51 -18.75 6.83
N LEU A 101 5.33 -19.67 7.33
CA LEU A 101 4.87 -20.77 8.18
C LEU A 101 4.20 -20.33 9.49
N SER A 102 4.47 -19.12 9.96
CA SER A 102 3.82 -18.60 11.17
C SER A 102 2.42 -18.04 10.93
N LEU A 103 2.02 -17.82 9.67
CA LEU A 103 0.69 -17.27 9.33
C LEU A 103 -0.44 -18.27 9.63
N ASP A 104 -0.18 -19.55 9.57
CA ASP A 104 -1.16 -20.62 9.80
C ASP A 104 -1.26 -21.04 11.28
N ALA A 105 -0.53 -20.37 12.15
CA ALA A 105 -0.54 -20.70 13.57
C ALA A 105 -1.88 -20.32 14.23
N ALA A 106 -2.47 -21.25 14.97
CA ALA A 106 -3.75 -21.01 15.66
C ALA A 106 -3.67 -20.02 16.82
N THR A 107 -2.48 -19.79 17.41
CA THR A 107 -2.30 -18.89 18.55
C THR A 107 -1.06 -18.02 18.38
N TYR A 108 -1.06 -16.85 19.03
CA TYR A 108 0.10 -15.97 19.08
C TYR A 108 1.36 -16.67 19.60
N GLN A 109 1.22 -17.50 20.65
CA GLN A 109 2.36 -18.23 21.21
C GLN A 109 2.94 -19.23 20.23
N SER A 110 2.10 -19.97 19.49
CA SER A 110 2.56 -20.89 18.46
C SER A 110 3.21 -20.15 17.29
N ALA A 111 2.61 -19.04 16.83
CA ALA A 111 3.21 -18.19 15.81
C ALA A 111 4.60 -17.68 16.24
N CYS A 112 4.73 -17.21 17.48
CA CYS A 112 6.03 -16.77 18.02
C CYS A 112 7.08 -17.88 18.06
N ARG A 113 6.71 -19.13 18.40
CA ARG A 113 7.65 -20.27 18.40
C ARG A 113 8.12 -20.60 16.99
N ILE A 114 7.16 -20.67 16.04
CA ILE A 114 7.45 -20.93 14.63
C ILE A 114 8.36 -19.84 14.08
N ASN A 115 7.94 -18.57 14.22
CA ASN A 115 8.72 -17.45 13.70
C ASN A 115 10.14 -17.42 14.26
N LYS A 116 10.31 -17.64 15.59
CA LYS A 116 11.63 -17.69 16.23
C LYS A 116 12.50 -18.81 15.66
N ARG A 117 11.91 -19.99 15.38
CA ARG A 117 12.64 -21.13 14.81
C ARG A 117 13.21 -20.81 13.43
N PHE A 118 12.46 -20.10 12.58
CA PHE A 118 12.83 -19.86 11.19
C PHE A 118 13.60 -18.54 10.97
N THR A 119 13.28 -17.48 11.74
CA THR A 119 13.88 -16.14 11.55
C THR A 119 14.81 -15.73 12.70
N GLY A 120 14.92 -16.52 13.77
CA GLY A 120 15.65 -16.16 14.99
C GLY A 120 14.90 -15.17 15.92
N ARG A 121 13.77 -14.62 15.49
CA ARG A 121 13.01 -13.58 16.24
C ARG A 121 11.59 -14.03 16.56
N ARG A 122 11.08 -13.62 17.73
CA ARG A 122 9.66 -13.76 18.06
C ARG A 122 8.84 -12.76 17.22
N LEU A 123 7.59 -13.12 16.94
CA LEU A 123 6.65 -12.24 16.27
C LEU A 123 6.22 -11.08 17.18
N SER A 124 6.13 -9.86 16.62
CA SER A 124 5.53 -8.74 17.34
C SER A 124 4.01 -8.86 17.41
N LYS A 125 3.39 -8.19 18.38
CA LYS A 125 1.92 -8.12 18.43
C LYS A 125 1.33 -7.43 17.20
N GLN A 126 2.02 -6.42 16.67
CA GLN A 126 1.61 -5.73 15.44
C GLN A 126 1.59 -6.68 14.26
N SER A 127 2.68 -7.42 14.04
CA SER A 127 2.76 -8.42 12.96
C SER A 127 1.69 -9.51 13.11
N TRP A 128 1.41 -9.95 14.34
CA TRP A 128 0.35 -10.92 14.62
C TRP A 128 -1.04 -10.39 14.26
N ASN A 129 -1.33 -9.15 14.62
CA ASN A 129 -2.65 -8.55 14.38
C ASN A 129 -3.00 -8.43 12.89
N ILE A 130 -2.00 -8.35 12.01
CA ILE A 130 -2.20 -8.30 10.56
C ILE A 130 -1.89 -9.62 9.86
N ALA A 131 -1.49 -10.68 10.59
CA ALA A 131 -1.11 -11.97 10.01
C ALA A 131 -2.21 -12.57 9.12
N GLY A 132 -3.47 -12.45 9.52
CA GLY A 132 -4.62 -12.89 8.73
C GLY A 132 -4.72 -12.15 7.39
N LYS A 133 -4.49 -10.84 7.38
CA LYS A 133 -4.50 -10.02 6.17
C LYS A 133 -3.30 -10.35 5.25
N ILE A 134 -2.11 -10.53 5.82
CA ILE A 134 -0.93 -10.99 5.07
C ILE A 134 -1.24 -12.33 4.39
N ARG A 135 -1.86 -13.27 5.10
CA ARG A 135 -2.23 -14.57 4.54
C ARG A 135 -3.21 -14.45 3.38
N GLU A 136 -4.25 -13.62 3.49
CA GLU A 136 -5.22 -13.40 2.40
C GLU A 136 -4.54 -12.96 1.10
N VAL A 137 -3.60 -12.01 1.19
CA VAL A 137 -2.87 -11.49 0.02
C VAL A 137 -1.86 -12.52 -0.50
N ASP A 138 -1.11 -13.19 0.39
CA ASP A 138 -0.13 -14.23 0.02
C ASP A 138 -0.81 -15.39 -0.72
N GLU A 139 -1.94 -15.89 -0.22
CA GLU A 139 -2.72 -16.97 -0.85
C GLU A 139 -3.25 -16.54 -2.23
N LEU A 140 -3.78 -15.33 -2.35
CA LEU A 140 -4.23 -14.80 -3.63
C LEU A 140 -3.09 -14.74 -4.65
N LEU A 141 -1.96 -14.15 -4.28
CA LEU A 141 -0.82 -13.98 -5.17
C LEU A 141 -0.22 -15.32 -5.61
N ARG A 142 -0.18 -16.31 -4.73
CA ARG A 142 0.31 -17.65 -5.08
C ARG A 142 -0.65 -18.41 -6.01
N SER A 143 -1.95 -18.16 -5.91
CA SER A 143 -2.97 -18.86 -6.69
C SER A 143 -3.32 -18.19 -8.03
N HIS A 144 -2.97 -16.91 -8.23
CA HIS A 144 -3.34 -16.14 -9.42
C HIS A 144 -2.10 -15.49 -10.06
N ALA A 145 -1.61 -16.05 -11.16
CA ALA A 145 -0.41 -15.55 -11.84
C ALA A 145 -0.52 -14.07 -12.24
N ARG A 146 -1.69 -13.64 -12.75
CA ARG A 146 -1.93 -12.23 -13.11
C ARG A 146 -1.84 -11.28 -11.91
N ALA A 147 -2.28 -11.71 -10.74
CA ALA A 147 -2.24 -10.88 -9.52
C ALA A 147 -0.81 -10.49 -9.13
N LYS A 148 0.18 -11.34 -9.38
CA LYS A 148 1.60 -11.06 -9.11
C LYS A 148 2.15 -9.84 -9.83
N GLY A 149 1.59 -9.48 -10.99
CA GLY A 149 2.02 -8.30 -11.76
C GLY A 149 1.24 -7.03 -11.43
N VAL A 150 0.06 -7.17 -10.82
CA VAL A 150 -0.88 -6.06 -10.59
C VAL A 150 -0.89 -5.61 -9.13
N VAL A 151 -0.86 -6.57 -8.19
CA VAL A 151 -0.89 -6.29 -6.74
C VAL A 151 0.54 -6.16 -6.22
N ARG A 152 0.87 -5.00 -5.66
CA ARG A 152 2.23 -4.67 -5.20
C ARG A 152 2.21 -4.01 -3.83
N GLU A 153 3.24 -4.28 -3.05
CA GLU A 153 3.39 -3.72 -1.70
C GLU A 153 3.78 -2.25 -1.73
N VAL A 154 3.18 -1.49 -0.85
CA VAL A 154 3.58 -0.12 -0.48
C VAL A 154 3.59 0.01 1.05
N HIS A 155 4.23 1.06 1.56
CA HIS A 155 4.21 1.39 2.98
C HIS A 155 3.90 2.89 3.16
N PRO A 156 2.84 3.29 3.87
CA PRO A 156 2.36 4.68 3.91
C PRO A 156 3.42 5.69 4.30
N GLU A 157 4.24 5.43 5.33
CA GLU A 157 5.27 6.40 5.73
C GLU A 157 6.36 6.56 4.64
N VAL A 158 6.65 5.51 3.84
CA VAL A 158 7.54 5.61 2.68
C VAL A 158 6.87 6.40 1.55
N LEU A 159 5.56 6.20 1.32
CA LEU A 159 4.83 6.97 0.33
C LEU A 159 4.82 8.46 0.66
N PHE A 160 4.48 8.82 1.90
CA PHE A 160 4.48 10.21 2.34
C PHE A 160 5.88 10.83 2.30
N TRP A 161 6.92 10.10 2.71
CA TRP A 161 8.31 10.53 2.58
C TRP A 161 8.68 10.83 1.12
N ALA A 162 8.34 9.94 0.20
CA ALA A 162 8.66 10.10 -1.22
C ALA A 162 7.88 11.24 -1.88
N LEU A 163 6.56 11.33 -1.62
CA LEU A 163 5.69 12.41 -2.08
C LEU A 163 6.13 13.77 -1.50
N ASN A 164 6.71 13.80 -0.31
CA ASN A 164 7.26 14.98 0.35
C ASN A 164 8.75 15.19 0.02
N ARG A 165 9.20 14.76 -1.14
CA ARG A 165 10.58 14.98 -1.66
C ARG A 165 11.69 14.44 -0.74
N GLY A 166 11.45 13.35 -0.04
CA GLY A 166 12.39 12.71 0.86
C GLY A 166 12.42 13.27 2.29
N LEU A 167 11.38 13.99 2.68
CA LEU A 167 11.20 14.50 4.04
C LEU A 167 10.08 13.73 4.75
N SER A 168 10.39 13.16 5.92
CA SER A 168 9.38 12.46 6.73
C SER A 168 8.32 13.43 7.27
N MET A 169 7.10 12.91 7.49
CA MET A 169 6.02 13.65 8.11
C MET A 169 6.38 14.07 9.55
N GLN A 170 6.10 15.31 9.91
CA GLN A 170 6.44 15.87 11.22
C GLN A 170 5.52 15.35 12.32
N HIS A 171 4.20 15.32 12.05
CA HIS A 171 3.20 14.99 13.04
C HIS A 171 2.76 13.53 12.98
N ASN A 172 2.35 12.98 14.13
CA ASN A 172 1.80 11.62 14.20
C ASN A 172 0.49 11.53 13.41
N LYS A 173 0.33 10.50 12.57
CA LYS A 173 -0.86 10.33 11.72
C LYS A 173 -2.18 10.28 12.48
N ARG A 174 -2.16 9.91 13.76
CA ARG A 174 -3.35 9.84 14.62
C ARG A 174 -3.76 11.17 15.24
N THR A 175 -2.93 12.21 15.14
CA THR A 175 -3.27 13.56 15.59
C THR A 175 -3.97 14.36 14.49
N GLU A 176 -4.68 15.40 14.87
CA GLU A 176 -5.33 16.30 13.92
C GLU A 176 -4.29 17.00 13.02
N ASP A 177 -3.16 17.42 13.59
CA ASP A 177 -2.07 18.05 12.83
C ASP A 177 -1.46 17.07 11.82
N GLY A 178 -1.26 15.81 12.22
CA GLY A 178 -0.75 14.77 11.33
C GLY A 178 -1.73 14.41 10.20
N PHE A 179 -3.02 14.45 10.46
CA PHE A 179 -4.04 14.29 9.45
C PHE A 179 -4.02 15.47 8.45
N ARG A 180 -4.01 16.71 8.95
CA ARG A 180 -3.97 17.93 8.12
C ARG A 180 -2.67 18.02 7.30
N GLU A 181 -1.53 17.67 7.88
CA GLU A 181 -0.24 17.65 7.19
C GLU A 181 -0.29 16.73 5.98
N ARG A 182 -0.76 15.48 6.15
CA ARG A 182 -0.88 14.49 5.07
C ARG A 182 -1.88 14.90 4.02
N LEU A 183 -3.05 15.40 4.43
CA LEU A 183 -4.09 15.85 3.50
C LEU A 183 -3.60 17.01 2.63
N ARG A 184 -2.91 18.00 3.22
CA ARG A 184 -2.32 19.11 2.44
C ARG A 184 -1.31 18.59 1.41
N LEU A 185 -0.47 17.64 1.79
CA LEU A 185 0.48 17.05 0.86
C LEU A 185 -0.23 16.31 -0.28
N LEU A 186 -1.23 15.49 0.03
CA LEU A 186 -2.00 14.77 -0.99
C LEU A 186 -2.74 15.72 -1.92
N GLU A 187 -3.39 16.77 -1.38
CA GLU A 187 -4.06 17.80 -2.19
C GLU A 187 -3.08 18.53 -3.13
N LEU A 188 -1.87 18.84 -2.64
CA LEU A 188 -0.81 19.44 -3.46
C LEU A 188 -0.35 18.49 -4.60
N ARG A 189 -0.30 17.17 -4.36
CA ARG A 189 0.17 16.18 -5.34
C ARG A 189 -0.92 15.71 -6.29
N TYR A 190 -2.13 15.63 -5.80
CA TYR A 190 -3.31 15.19 -6.55
C TYR A 190 -4.51 16.06 -6.14
N PRO A 191 -4.75 17.18 -6.85
CA PRO A 191 -5.90 18.06 -6.62
C PRO A 191 -7.21 17.26 -6.65
N GLY A 192 -8.07 17.49 -5.66
CA GLY A 192 -9.29 16.72 -5.42
C GLY A 192 -9.18 15.69 -4.31
N SER A 193 -7.99 15.48 -3.72
CA SER A 193 -7.80 14.60 -2.56
C SER A 193 -8.67 15.00 -1.37
N LEU A 194 -8.86 16.30 -1.14
CA LEU A 194 -9.76 16.82 -0.09
C LEU A 194 -11.20 16.37 -0.32
N ALA A 195 -11.70 16.44 -1.56
CA ALA A 195 -13.06 16.02 -1.90
C ALA A 195 -13.25 14.51 -1.68
N ILE A 196 -12.25 13.70 -2.06
CA ILE A 196 -12.26 12.24 -1.84
C ILE A 196 -12.36 11.93 -0.34
N VAL A 197 -11.49 12.56 0.47
CA VAL A 197 -11.45 12.32 1.93
C VAL A 197 -12.75 12.79 2.59
N THR A 198 -13.25 13.98 2.27
CA THR A 198 -14.50 14.52 2.84
C THR A 198 -15.68 13.61 2.52
N SER A 199 -15.87 13.28 1.24
CA SER A 199 -16.96 12.39 0.81
C SER A 199 -16.86 11.00 1.48
N THR A 200 -15.64 10.48 1.66
CA THR A 200 -15.42 9.19 2.33
C THR A 200 -15.81 9.26 3.81
N LEU A 201 -15.41 10.33 4.51
CA LEU A 201 -15.75 10.55 5.92
C LEU A 201 -17.26 10.72 6.14
N ASP A 202 -17.98 11.28 5.17
CA ASP A 202 -19.43 11.43 5.19
C ASP A 202 -20.15 10.11 4.88
N THR A 203 -19.53 9.24 4.06
CA THR A 203 -20.14 7.99 3.62
C THR A 203 -19.96 6.85 4.63
N PHE A 204 -18.76 6.73 5.23
CA PHE A 204 -18.42 5.60 6.08
C PHE A 204 -18.30 5.98 7.55
N ALA A 205 -18.93 5.17 8.41
CA ALA A 205 -18.79 5.35 9.86
C ALA A 205 -17.34 5.09 10.31
N ARG A 206 -16.83 5.91 11.23
CA ARG A 206 -15.47 5.79 11.82
C ARG A 206 -15.16 4.42 12.46
N LYS A 207 -16.20 3.68 12.86
CA LYS A 207 -16.04 2.32 13.37
C LYS A 207 -15.73 1.30 12.28
N ALA A 208 -16.02 1.60 11.01
CA ALA A 208 -15.76 0.73 9.87
C ALA A 208 -14.38 0.99 9.27
N VAL A 209 -14.02 2.27 9.09
CA VAL A 209 -12.74 2.72 8.55
C VAL A 209 -12.21 3.92 9.35
N GLY A 210 -10.93 3.87 9.72
CA GLY A 210 -10.25 4.98 10.40
C GLY A 210 -9.83 6.08 9.42
N ARG A 211 -9.58 7.28 9.95
CA ARG A 211 -9.04 8.39 9.16
C ARG A 211 -7.67 8.07 8.58
N ASP A 212 -6.84 7.36 9.34
CA ASP A 212 -5.53 6.90 8.92
C ASP A 212 -5.64 5.89 7.78
N ASP A 213 -6.56 4.91 7.84
CA ASP A 213 -6.78 3.93 6.77
C ASP A 213 -7.18 4.63 5.45
N ILE A 214 -8.05 5.67 5.52
CA ILE A 214 -8.47 6.46 4.36
C ILE A 214 -7.27 7.18 3.73
N MET A 215 -6.44 7.82 4.56
CA MET A 215 -5.27 8.56 4.10
C MET A 215 -4.21 7.64 3.50
N ASP A 216 -3.98 6.48 4.11
CA ASP A 216 -2.98 5.50 3.69
C ASP A 216 -3.39 4.86 2.33
N ALA A 217 -4.67 4.48 2.16
CA ALA A 217 -5.20 3.99 0.89
C ALA A 217 -5.17 5.07 -0.22
N LEU A 218 -5.53 6.32 0.11
CA LEU A 218 -5.46 7.43 -0.86
C LEU A 218 -4.02 7.72 -1.28
N ALA A 219 -3.06 7.70 -0.34
CA ALA A 219 -1.64 7.89 -0.65
C ALA A 219 -1.12 6.79 -1.59
N ALA A 220 -1.56 5.54 -1.40
CA ALA A 220 -1.23 4.43 -2.30
C ALA A 220 -1.82 4.67 -3.71
N ALA A 221 -3.09 5.04 -3.83
CA ALA A 221 -3.72 5.35 -5.11
C ALA A 221 -3.04 6.53 -5.83
N VAL A 222 -2.75 7.62 -5.12
CA VAL A 222 -2.04 8.79 -5.66
C VAL A 222 -0.63 8.42 -6.11
N THR A 223 0.11 7.63 -5.32
CA THR A 223 1.44 7.13 -5.70
C THR A 223 1.40 6.33 -6.99
N GLY A 224 0.48 5.39 -7.12
CA GLY A 224 0.34 4.61 -8.34
C GLY A 224 -0.10 5.47 -9.54
N ARG A 225 -0.94 6.48 -9.31
CA ARG A 225 -1.38 7.41 -10.38
C ARG A 225 -0.23 8.27 -10.89
N LEU A 226 0.58 8.84 -9.99
CA LEU A 226 1.73 9.67 -10.34
C LEU A 226 2.90 8.86 -10.89
N GLY A 227 3.19 7.72 -10.26
CA GLY A 227 4.34 6.88 -10.57
C GLY A 227 4.11 5.84 -11.66
N ARG A 228 2.98 5.84 -12.35
CA ARG A 228 2.55 4.81 -13.30
C ARG A 228 3.64 4.26 -14.24
N ARG A 229 4.57 5.12 -14.70
CA ARG A 229 5.67 4.75 -15.60
C ARG A 229 7.04 4.79 -14.93
N SER A 230 7.09 5.15 -13.65
CA SER A 230 8.33 5.47 -12.92
C SER A 230 8.26 5.14 -11.43
N LEU A 231 7.46 4.11 -11.08
CA LEU A 231 7.52 3.58 -9.71
C LEU A 231 8.94 3.06 -9.43
N GLN A 232 9.46 3.46 -8.30
CA GLN A 232 10.73 3.01 -7.76
C GLN A 232 10.48 1.96 -6.67
N SER A 233 11.50 1.22 -6.32
CA SER A 233 11.41 0.12 -5.35
C SER A 233 12.52 0.25 -4.30
N LEU A 234 12.21 -0.12 -3.07
CA LEU A 234 13.18 -0.42 -2.03
C LEU A 234 13.18 -1.94 -1.83
N PRO A 235 14.32 -2.63 -2.05
CA PRO A 235 15.54 -2.15 -2.72
C PRO A 235 15.33 -1.94 -4.23
N GLU A 236 16.27 -1.27 -4.87
CA GLU A 236 16.23 -1.07 -6.33
C GLU A 236 16.17 -2.40 -7.11
N HIS A 237 16.83 -3.44 -6.59
CA HIS A 237 16.81 -4.81 -7.10
C HIS A 237 16.20 -5.74 -6.05
N PRO A 238 14.87 -5.98 -6.09
CA PRO A 238 14.20 -6.77 -5.07
C PRO A 238 14.58 -8.25 -5.12
N GLU A 239 14.87 -8.80 -3.96
CA GLU A 239 14.93 -10.24 -3.76
C GLU A 239 13.55 -10.87 -3.93
N ARG A 240 13.51 -12.17 -4.25
CA ARG A 240 12.26 -12.93 -4.29
C ARG A 240 12.25 -13.98 -3.20
N ASP A 241 11.08 -14.19 -2.63
CA ASP A 241 10.86 -15.28 -1.69
C ASP A 241 10.81 -16.65 -2.41
N SER A 242 10.71 -17.75 -1.66
CA SER A 242 10.67 -19.12 -2.21
C SER A 242 9.48 -19.39 -3.14
N THR A 243 8.45 -18.54 -3.13
CA THR A 243 7.29 -18.64 -4.03
C THR A 243 7.39 -17.73 -5.25
N GLY A 244 8.51 -17.01 -5.37
CA GLY A 244 8.80 -16.09 -6.46
C GLY A 244 8.13 -14.72 -6.31
N LEU A 245 7.56 -14.39 -5.15
CA LEU A 245 7.02 -13.07 -4.87
C LEU A 245 8.15 -12.08 -4.55
N PRO A 246 8.14 -10.86 -5.11
CA PRO A 246 9.17 -9.87 -4.82
C PRO A 246 9.02 -9.34 -3.39
N MET A 247 10.14 -9.20 -2.70
CA MET A 247 10.24 -8.51 -1.41
C MET A 247 10.67 -7.07 -1.65
N GLU A 248 9.69 -6.20 -1.87
CA GLU A 248 9.90 -4.80 -2.24
C GLU A 248 8.86 -3.89 -1.60
N ILE A 249 9.18 -2.61 -1.49
CA ILE A 249 8.23 -1.54 -1.14
C ILE A 249 8.27 -0.51 -2.25
N LEU A 250 7.17 -0.35 -2.98
CA LEU A 250 7.07 0.59 -4.09
C LEU A 250 6.79 2.00 -3.60
N TYR A 251 7.33 2.98 -4.32
CA TYR A 251 7.08 4.40 -4.11
C TYR A 251 7.25 5.20 -5.40
N TYR A 252 6.79 6.43 -5.40
CA TYR A 252 7.06 7.42 -6.44
C TYR A 252 7.68 8.65 -5.81
N ARG A 253 8.87 9.04 -6.27
CA ARG A 253 9.57 10.22 -5.79
C ARG A 253 9.31 11.40 -6.71
N CYS A 254 8.76 12.47 -6.14
CA CYS A 254 8.63 13.73 -6.86
C CYS A 254 10.00 14.39 -7.00
N GLU A 255 10.48 14.58 -8.23
CA GLU A 255 11.73 15.28 -8.49
C GLU A 255 11.66 16.77 -8.11
N PRO A 256 12.76 17.37 -7.60
CA PRO A 256 12.86 18.81 -7.44
C PRO A 256 12.75 19.48 -8.81
N GLY A 257 11.74 20.35 -8.99
CA GLY A 257 11.52 21.07 -10.25
C GLY A 257 10.47 20.49 -11.18
N SER A 258 9.93 19.30 -10.92
CA SER A 258 8.71 18.84 -11.58
C SER A 258 7.48 19.57 -10.97
N GLU A 259 7.32 20.84 -11.30
CA GLU A 259 5.97 21.44 -11.26
C GLU A 259 5.17 20.72 -12.33
N GLN A 260 4.37 19.74 -11.93
CA GLN A 260 3.34 19.24 -12.85
C GLN A 260 2.44 20.44 -13.18
N PRO A 261 2.18 20.67 -14.49
CA PRO A 261 1.22 21.70 -14.86
C PRO A 261 -0.08 21.38 -14.12
N ALA A 262 -0.55 22.35 -13.34
CA ALA A 262 -1.86 22.29 -12.73
C ALA A 262 -2.83 21.74 -13.78
N CYS A 263 -3.58 20.69 -13.45
CA CYS A 263 -4.71 20.27 -14.25
C CYS A 263 -5.60 21.51 -14.42
N ARG A 264 -5.44 22.22 -15.54
CA ARG A 264 -6.41 23.23 -15.93
C ARG A 264 -7.70 22.49 -16.22
N ALA A 265 -8.77 22.97 -15.58
CA ALA A 265 -10.13 22.49 -15.64
C ALA A 265 -10.64 22.28 -17.09
#